data_ab7ec71a09ec5a12cf17ffe5dc3a6e26
#
_entry.id   ab7ec71a09ec5a12cf17ffe5dc3a6e26
#
_cell.length_a   1.000
_cell.length_b   1.000
_cell.length_c   1.000
_cell.angle_alpha   90.00
_cell.angle_beta   90.00
_cell.angle_gamma   90.00
#
_symmetry.space_group_name_H-M   'P 1'
#
loop_
_entity.id
_entity.type
_entity.pdbx_description
1 polymer ?
#
loop_
_entity_poly.entity_id
_entity_poly.type
_entity_poly.pdbx_seq_one_letter_code
_entity_poly.pdbx_strand_id
1 'polypeptide(L)'
;ELVASPAELMRPSAPAAGRKILLEQVGFIWHHMKFTSKVAVRNLFRYKKRFFMTIFGIGGCTALVVFAFGLTDSISGVAHRQYDELFHYDMTLTLDDNADETDMDELYDFLNRDNGLKADQYTRLHSMSMSVKGNGEASYTAYLTVPEDTEVYKDFVVLQDRKTGTPYAMDDETVIITEKLANLLGVST
;
A
#
# COMPACT_ATOMS: atom_id res chain seq x y z
N GLU A 1 -41.35 19.50 52.29
CA GLU A 1 -41.43 20.43 51.15
C GLU A 1 -42.14 21.76 51.46
N LEU A 2 -42.78 21.87 52.64
CA LEU A 2 -43.53 23.06 53.04
C LEU A 2 -42.75 24.08 53.83
N VAL A 3 -41.42 23.92 54.00
CA VAL A 3 -40.60 24.80 54.83
C VAL A 3 -39.83 25.85 53.98
N ALA A 4 -39.79 25.68 52.67
CA ALA A 4 -39.17 26.69 51.79
C ALA A 4 -40.15 27.83 51.47
N SER A 5 -39.72 29.10 51.63
CA SER A 5 -40.53 30.25 51.30
C SER A 5 -40.79 30.32 49.79
N PRO A 6 -42.00 30.79 49.34
CA PRO A 6 -42.31 30.91 47.92
C PRO A 6 -41.28 31.72 47.12
N ALA A 7 -40.63 32.67 47.75
CA ALA A 7 -39.55 33.49 47.16
C ALA A 7 -38.26 32.69 46.89
N GLU A 8 -37.98 31.60 47.62
CA GLU A 8 -36.83 30.73 47.42
C GLU A 8 -37.04 29.75 46.27
N LEU A 9 -38.30 29.29 46.08
CA LEU A 9 -38.68 28.40 45.00
C LEU A 9 -38.68 29.10 43.63
N MET A 10 -38.89 30.40 43.60
CA MET A 10 -38.82 31.21 42.37
C MET A 10 -37.40 31.71 42.02
N ARG A 11 -36.43 31.50 42.87
CA ARG A 11 -35.05 31.88 42.59
C ARG A 11 -34.44 30.89 41.61
N PRO A 12 -33.95 31.37 40.44
CA PRO A 12 -33.22 30.46 39.57
C PRO A 12 -32.05 29.85 40.31
N SER A 13 -31.94 28.52 40.31
CA SER A 13 -30.87 27.80 40.96
C SER A 13 -29.51 28.35 40.49
N ALA A 14 -28.63 28.63 41.42
CA ALA A 14 -27.29 29.11 41.10
C ALA A 14 -26.62 28.14 40.10
N PRO A 15 -25.95 28.67 39.05
CA PRO A 15 -25.26 27.83 38.10
C PRO A 15 -24.29 26.89 38.85
N ALA A 16 -24.37 25.62 38.57
CA ALA A 16 -23.51 24.60 39.19
C ALA A 16 -22.03 25.03 39.06
N ALA A 17 -21.30 25.01 40.17
CA ALA A 17 -19.87 25.33 40.19
C ALA A 17 -19.14 24.49 39.14
N GLY A 18 -18.37 25.13 38.27
CA GLY A 18 -17.70 24.46 37.16
C GLY A 18 -16.77 23.34 37.65
N ARG A 19 -16.94 22.14 37.11
CA ARG A 19 -16.03 21.02 37.41
C ARG A 19 -14.62 21.36 36.93
N LYS A 20 -13.63 21.02 37.77
CA LYS A 20 -12.21 21.13 37.38
C LYS A 20 -11.95 20.32 36.11
N ILE A 21 -11.24 20.90 35.17
CA ILE A 21 -10.87 20.29 33.90
C ILE A 21 -9.55 19.54 34.07
N LEU A 22 -9.36 18.41 33.35
CA LEU A 22 -8.11 17.65 33.40
C LEU A 22 -6.88 18.49 33.07
N LEU A 23 -7.01 19.51 32.21
CA LEU A 23 -5.92 20.43 31.87
C LEU A 23 -5.50 21.31 33.03
N GLU A 24 -6.37 21.56 34.01
CA GLU A 24 -6.03 22.30 35.24
C GLU A 24 -5.12 21.49 36.18
N GLN A 25 -5.06 20.17 36.00
CA GLN A 25 -4.19 19.28 36.76
C GLN A 25 -2.73 19.35 36.24
N VAL A 26 -2.55 19.76 34.97
CA VAL A 26 -1.22 19.94 34.37
C VAL A 26 -0.75 21.38 34.67
N GLY A 27 -0.24 21.62 35.88
CA GLY A 27 0.10 22.94 36.40
C GLY A 27 1.08 23.72 35.49
N PHE A 28 2.03 23.04 34.85
CA PHE A 28 3.00 23.66 33.97
C PHE A 28 2.36 24.36 32.77
N ILE A 29 1.42 23.73 32.08
CA ILE A 29 0.72 24.30 30.92
C ILE A 29 -0.27 25.37 31.39
N TRP A 30 -1.00 25.10 32.47
CA TRP A 30 -2.01 26.02 33.00
C TRP A 30 -1.45 27.35 33.51
N HIS A 31 -0.26 27.34 34.08
CA HIS A 31 0.37 28.57 34.62
C HIS A 31 0.82 29.52 33.50
N HIS A 32 1.29 28.98 32.37
CA HIS A 32 1.77 29.78 31.24
C HIS A 32 0.65 30.30 30.31
N MET A 33 -0.60 29.84 30.50
CA MET A 33 -1.72 30.29 29.67
C MET A 33 -2.26 31.66 30.12
N LYS A 34 -2.51 32.55 29.14
CA LYS A 34 -3.20 33.82 29.36
C LYS A 34 -4.64 33.58 29.79
N PHE A 35 -5.25 34.56 30.51
CA PHE A 35 -6.63 34.47 31.01
C PHE A 35 -7.64 34.12 29.95
N THR A 36 -7.57 34.75 28.75
CA THR A 36 -8.47 34.46 27.61
C THR A 36 -8.39 33.02 27.16
N SER A 37 -7.18 32.45 27.10
CA SER A 37 -6.98 31.04 26.73
C SER A 37 -7.56 30.10 27.78
N LYS A 38 -7.43 30.44 29.08
CA LYS A 38 -8.04 29.63 30.15
C LYS A 38 -9.56 29.60 30.06
N VAL A 39 -10.18 30.74 29.74
CA VAL A 39 -11.64 30.84 29.56
C VAL A 39 -12.08 30.06 28.31
N ALA A 40 -11.34 30.17 27.19
CA ALA A 40 -11.62 29.43 25.96
C ALA A 40 -11.57 27.91 26.18
N VAL A 41 -10.54 27.41 26.85
CA VAL A 41 -10.39 26.01 27.21
C VAL A 41 -11.52 25.52 28.10
N ARG A 42 -11.91 26.33 29.15
CA ARG A 42 -13.06 25.97 29.97
C ARG A 42 -14.36 25.88 29.20
N ASN A 43 -14.60 26.80 28.27
CA ASN A 43 -15.78 26.76 27.40
C ASN A 43 -15.75 25.56 26.48
N LEU A 44 -14.61 25.21 25.92
CA LEU A 44 -14.42 24.05 25.07
C LEU A 44 -14.80 22.74 25.78
N PHE A 45 -14.30 22.54 26.98
CA PHE A 45 -14.63 21.35 27.78
C PHE A 45 -16.04 21.37 28.35
N ARG A 46 -16.67 22.54 28.47
CA ARG A 46 -18.09 22.65 28.84
C ARG A 46 -19.01 22.09 27.76
N TYR A 47 -18.66 22.28 26.49
CA TYR A 47 -19.43 21.84 25.34
C TYR A 47 -18.77 20.68 24.59
N LYS A 48 -18.30 19.68 25.30
CA LYS A 48 -17.55 18.53 24.78
C LYS A 48 -18.17 17.92 23.53
N LYS A 49 -19.50 17.68 23.51
CA LYS A 49 -20.18 17.05 22.37
C LYS A 49 -19.98 17.85 21.09
N ARG A 50 -20.17 19.18 21.14
CA ARG A 50 -19.99 20.05 19.98
C ARG A 50 -18.54 20.12 19.54
N PHE A 51 -17.61 20.18 20.50
CA PHE A 51 -16.16 20.18 20.25
C PHE A 51 -15.72 18.90 19.50
N PHE A 52 -16.06 17.74 20.02
CA PHE A 52 -15.71 16.46 19.38
C PHE A 52 -16.38 16.30 18.01
N MET A 53 -17.66 16.70 17.88
CA MET A 53 -18.35 16.64 16.59
C MET A 53 -17.65 17.49 15.52
N THR A 54 -17.15 18.70 15.90
CA THR A 54 -16.41 19.56 14.98
C THR A 54 -15.05 18.94 14.62
N ILE A 55 -14.31 18.42 15.59
CA ILE A 55 -13.01 17.78 15.34
C ILE A 55 -13.18 16.56 14.44
N PHE A 56 -14.13 15.68 14.74
CA PHE A 56 -14.36 14.49 13.93
C PHE A 56 -14.89 14.83 12.52
N GLY A 57 -15.70 15.89 12.41
CA GLY A 57 -16.18 16.35 11.10
C GLY A 57 -15.01 16.87 10.23
N ILE A 58 -14.28 17.85 10.71
CA ILE A 58 -13.16 18.44 9.97
C ILE A 58 -12.03 17.43 9.79
N GLY A 59 -11.66 16.74 10.88
CA GLY A 59 -10.59 15.75 10.86
C GLY A 59 -10.91 14.57 9.95
N GLY A 60 -12.14 14.09 9.95
CA GLY A 60 -12.60 13.02 9.06
C GLY A 60 -12.52 13.42 7.58
N CYS A 61 -13.01 14.60 7.23
CA CYS A 61 -12.90 15.10 5.85
C CYS A 61 -11.44 15.25 5.42
N THR A 62 -10.60 15.83 6.28
CA THR A 62 -9.16 15.98 5.99
C THR A 62 -8.47 14.62 5.83
N ALA A 63 -8.77 13.68 6.71
CA ALA A 63 -8.22 12.33 6.64
C ALA A 63 -8.61 11.61 5.34
N LEU A 64 -9.86 11.76 4.87
CA LEU A 64 -10.29 11.18 3.59
C LEU A 64 -9.53 11.79 2.40
N VAL A 65 -9.30 13.10 2.41
CA VAL A 65 -8.54 13.77 1.35
C VAL A 65 -7.09 13.29 1.33
N VAL A 66 -6.43 13.24 2.49
CA VAL A 66 -5.05 12.74 2.61
C VAL A 66 -4.96 11.27 2.19
N PHE A 67 -5.94 10.46 2.60
CA PHE A 67 -6.01 9.05 2.20
C PHE A 67 -6.14 8.89 0.69
N ALA A 68 -7.03 9.67 0.05
CA ALA A 68 -7.23 9.61 -1.40
C ALA A 68 -5.95 9.97 -2.18
N PHE A 69 -5.27 11.05 -1.81
CA PHE A 69 -4.01 11.43 -2.43
C PHE A 69 -2.90 10.41 -2.16
N GLY A 70 -2.78 9.93 -0.92
CA GLY A 70 -1.80 8.91 -0.56
C GLY A 70 -2.01 7.59 -1.31
N LEU A 71 -3.25 7.19 -1.53
CA LEU A 71 -3.58 6.01 -2.33
C LEU A 71 -3.20 6.20 -3.80
N THR A 72 -3.53 7.35 -4.38
CA THR A 72 -3.16 7.67 -5.77
C THR A 72 -1.65 7.68 -5.96
N ASP A 73 -0.91 8.34 -5.06
CA ASP A 73 0.55 8.39 -5.09
C ASP A 73 1.17 7.00 -4.93
N SER A 74 0.65 6.19 -4.02
CA SER A 74 1.09 4.82 -3.80
C SER A 74 0.90 3.93 -5.05
N ILE A 75 -0.27 4.01 -5.70
CA ILE A 75 -0.54 3.23 -6.92
C ILE A 75 0.36 3.69 -8.06
N SER A 76 0.50 5.01 -8.27
CA SER A 76 1.36 5.57 -9.30
C SER A 76 2.83 5.18 -9.08
N GLY A 77 3.29 5.20 -7.84
CA GLY A 77 4.65 4.79 -7.48
C GLY A 77 4.93 3.30 -7.75
N VAL A 78 3.94 2.42 -7.53
CA VAL A 78 4.07 1.00 -7.87
C VAL A 78 4.16 0.81 -9.39
N ALA A 79 3.27 1.46 -10.16
CA ALA A 79 3.26 1.35 -11.62
C ALA A 79 4.59 1.86 -12.23
N HIS A 80 5.05 3.03 -11.79
CA HIS A 80 6.34 3.58 -12.24
C HIS A 80 7.50 2.62 -11.95
N ARG A 81 7.59 2.12 -10.73
CA ARG A 81 8.66 1.18 -10.37
C ARG A 81 8.59 -0.13 -11.17
N GLN A 82 7.38 -0.62 -11.43
CA GLN A 82 7.19 -1.87 -12.16
C GLN A 82 7.55 -1.75 -13.63
N TYR A 83 7.14 -0.68 -14.30
CA TYR A 83 7.30 -0.54 -15.75
C TYR A 83 8.53 0.25 -16.17
N ASP A 84 9.08 1.09 -15.32
CA ASP A 84 10.28 1.86 -15.65
C ASP A 84 11.56 1.23 -15.09
N GLU A 85 11.46 0.51 -13.94
CA GLU A 85 12.64 -0.04 -13.27
C GLU A 85 12.78 -1.56 -13.44
N LEU A 86 11.68 -2.31 -13.56
CA LEU A 86 11.73 -3.77 -13.54
C LEU A 86 11.38 -4.42 -14.87
N PHE A 87 10.36 -3.96 -15.58
CA PHE A 87 9.88 -4.55 -16.82
C PHE A 87 10.08 -3.59 -17.99
N HIS A 88 11.00 -3.94 -18.87
CA HIS A 88 11.38 -3.12 -20.02
C HIS A 88 10.79 -3.64 -21.34
N TYR A 89 9.76 -4.50 -21.28
CA TYR A 89 9.08 -4.98 -22.47
C TYR A 89 7.75 -4.26 -22.70
N ASP A 90 7.41 -4.02 -23.95
CA ASP A 90 6.18 -3.32 -24.34
C ASP A 90 5.01 -4.29 -24.55
N MET A 91 5.28 -5.54 -24.94
CA MET A 91 4.24 -6.50 -25.28
C MET A 91 4.67 -7.94 -24.95
N THR A 92 3.69 -8.73 -24.54
CA THR A 92 3.84 -10.18 -24.41
C THR A 92 2.82 -10.85 -25.32
N LEU A 93 3.28 -11.76 -26.14
CA LEU A 93 2.44 -12.64 -26.97
C LEU A 93 2.36 -14.00 -26.31
N THR A 94 1.16 -14.48 -26.10
CA THR A 94 0.93 -15.84 -25.59
C THR A 94 0.29 -16.66 -26.69
N LEU A 95 0.92 -17.76 -27.03
CA LEU A 95 0.35 -18.73 -27.99
C LEU A 95 -0.68 -19.60 -27.29
N ASP A 96 -1.65 -20.08 -28.06
CA ASP A 96 -2.64 -21.06 -27.61
C ASP A 96 -1.96 -22.38 -27.27
N ASP A 97 -2.49 -23.12 -26.31
CA ASP A 97 -1.97 -24.45 -25.93
C ASP A 97 -1.96 -25.47 -27.05
N ASN A 98 -2.72 -25.21 -28.12
CA ASN A 98 -2.78 -26.06 -29.34
C ASN A 98 -1.87 -25.56 -30.45
N ALA A 99 -1.12 -24.46 -30.24
CA ALA A 99 -0.19 -23.97 -31.25
C ALA A 99 0.92 -25.00 -31.49
N ASP A 100 1.20 -25.26 -32.77
CA ASP A 100 2.24 -26.18 -33.16
C ASP A 100 3.54 -25.46 -33.61
N GLU A 101 4.53 -26.23 -34.05
CA GLU A 101 5.79 -25.68 -34.55
C GLU A 101 5.59 -24.76 -35.77
N THR A 102 4.56 -25.06 -36.58
CA THR A 102 4.25 -24.27 -37.80
C THR A 102 3.75 -22.87 -37.42
N ASP A 103 2.89 -22.77 -36.39
CA ASP A 103 2.39 -21.50 -35.89
C ASP A 103 3.53 -20.65 -35.34
N MET A 104 4.49 -21.30 -34.69
CA MET A 104 5.70 -20.63 -34.19
C MET A 104 6.56 -20.08 -35.32
N ASP A 105 6.80 -20.87 -36.36
CA ASP A 105 7.59 -20.48 -37.53
C ASP A 105 6.91 -19.32 -38.27
N GLU A 106 5.58 -19.37 -38.43
CA GLU A 106 4.82 -18.27 -39.02
C GLU A 106 4.92 -16.99 -38.20
N LEU A 107 4.86 -17.08 -36.87
CA LEU A 107 5.04 -15.93 -35.98
C LEU A 107 6.45 -15.35 -36.12
N TYR A 108 7.50 -16.18 -36.17
CA TYR A 108 8.86 -15.69 -36.37
C TYR A 108 9.05 -15.05 -37.72
N ASP A 109 8.53 -15.64 -38.75
CA ASP A 109 8.54 -15.08 -40.07
C ASP A 109 7.84 -13.72 -40.10
N PHE A 110 6.72 -13.59 -39.39
CA PHE A 110 6.02 -12.30 -39.28
C PHE A 110 6.82 -11.26 -38.51
N LEU A 111 7.44 -11.63 -37.40
CA LEU A 111 8.23 -10.70 -36.57
C LEU A 111 9.49 -10.22 -37.30
N ASN A 112 10.11 -11.08 -38.10
CA ASN A 112 11.38 -10.80 -38.78
C ASN A 112 11.20 -10.19 -40.20
N ARG A 113 10.04 -10.38 -40.86
CA ARG A 113 9.87 -10.09 -42.29
C ARG A 113 9.74 -8.62 -42.63
N ASP A 114 8.81 -7.89 -42.03
CA ASP A 114 8.45 -6.54 -42.47
C ASP A 114 8.67 -5.45 -41.41
N ASN A 115 8.70 -5.82 -40.14
CA ASN A 115 8.82 -4.86 -39.02
C ASN A 115 10.25 -4.70 -38.52
N GLY A 116 11.19 -5.47 -39.05
CA GLY A 116 12.62 -5.31 -38.78
C GLY A 116 12.99 -5.53 -37.31
N LEU A 117 12.24 -6.34 -36.57
CA LEU A 117 12.63 -6.72 -35.21
C LEU A 117 13.91 -7.50 -35.26
N LYS A 118 14.89 -7.08 -34.50
CA LYS A 118 16.17 -7.76 -34.37
C LYS A 118 16.04 -8.87 -33.32
N ALA A 119 16.94 -9.83 -33.36
CA ALA A 119 16.95 -10.95 -32.45
C ALA A 119 17.11 -10.55 -30.98
N ASP A 120 17.64 -9.36 -30.70
CA ASP A 120 17.76 -8.75 -29.38
C ASP A 120 16.51 -8.00 -28.90
N GLN A 121 15.50 -7.87 -29.76
CA GLN A 121 14.25 -7.15 -29.45
C GLN A 121 13.08 -8.05 -29.06
N TYR A 122 13.28 -9.36 -28.99
CA TYR A 122 12.33 -10.31 -28.45
C TYR A 122 13.05 -11.51 -27.80
N THR A 123 12.40 -12.14 -26.87
CA THR A 123 12.89 -13.36 -26.24
C THR A 123 11.74 -14.35 -26.05
N ARG A 124 12.07 -15.65 -26.14
CA ARG A 124 11.12 -16.72 -25.88
C ARG A 124 11.08 -17.04 -24.40
N LEU A 125 9.88 -17.29 -23.91
CA LEU A 125 9.65 -17.74 -22.56
C LEU A 125 8.82 -19.00 -22.55
N HIS A 126 9.26 -20.02 -21.85
CA HIS A 126 8.41 -21.14 -21.50
C HIS A 126 7.81 -20.88 -20.13
N SER A 127 6.48 -20.77 -20.07
CA SER A 127 5.77 -20.49 -18.81
C SER A 127 4.79 -21.60 -18.49
N MET A 128 4.86 -22.14 -17.29
CA MET A 128 3.93 -23.15 -16.81
C MET A 128 3.47 -22.85 -15.38
N SER A 129 2.23 -23.22 -15.08
CA SER A 129 1.71 -23.20 -13.73
C SER A 129 2.10 -24.47 -13.00
N MET A 130 2.56 -24.33 -11.76
CA MET A 130 2.92 -25.46 -10.89
C MET A 130 2.31 -25.30 -9.51
N SER A 131 2.05 -26.42 -8.86
CA SER A 131 1.61 -26.43 -7.47
C SER A 131 2.80 -26.67 -6.56
N VAL A 132 3.06 -25.72 -5.67
CA VAL A 132 4.18 -25.77 -4.75
C VAL A 132 3.65 -25.97 -3.32
N LYS A 133 4.21 -26.94 -2.60
CA LYS A 133 3.84 -27.20 -1.20
C LYS A 133 4.77 -26.43 -0.29
N GLY A 134 4.19 -25.63 0.61
CA GLY A 134 4.91 -24.97 1.67
C GLY A 134 5.22 -25.90 2.85
N ASN A 135 5.77 -25.35 3.92
CA ASN A 135 6.15 -26.06 5.16
C ASN A 135 4.94 -26.62 5.94
N GLY A 136 3.73 -26.63 5.36
CA GLY A 136 2.50 -27.19 5.91
C GLY A 136 1.71 -27.94 4.84
N GLU A 137 0.45 -28.23 5.11
CA GLU A 137 -0.45 -28.88 4.14
C GLU A 137 -0.92 -27.93 3.02
N ALA A 138 -0.64 -26.62 3.12
CA ALA A 138 -1.08 -25.64 2.14
C ALA A 138 -0.30 -25.75 0.83
N SER A 139 -1.05 -25.82 -0.26
CA SER A 139 -0.53 -25.83 -1.63
C SER A 139 -0.77 -24.48 -2.28
N TYR A 140 0.26 -23.94 -2.92
CA TYR A 140 0.23 -22.63 -3.58
C TYR A 140 0.47 -22.80 -5.07
N THR A 141 -0.25 -22.05 -5.90
CA THR A 141 0.03 -22.00 -7.33
C THR A 141 1.15 -20.99 -7.58
N ALA A 142 2.20 -21.45 -8.23
CA ALA A 142 3.30 -20.61 -8.70
C ALA A 142 3.42 -20.75 -10.23
N TYR A 143 3.93 -19.71 -10.87
CA TYR A 143 4.26 -19.73 -12.29
C TYR A 143 5.77 -19.87 -12.42
N LEU A 144 6.20 -20.93 -13.13
CA LEU A 144 7.59 -21.11 -13.52
C LEU A 144 7.76 -20.47 -14.90
N THR A 145 8.71 -19.57 -15.03
CA THR A 145 9.09 -18.95 -16.29
C THR A 145 10.54 -19.27 -16.59
N VAL A 146 10.79 -19.88 -17.73
CA VAL A 146 12.12 -20.28 -18.20
C VAL A 146 12.40 -19.53 -19.49
N PRO A 147 13.33 -18.57 -19.51
CA PRO A 147 13.77 -17.92 -20.74
C PRO A 147 14.64 -18.86 -21.57
N GLU A 148 14.52 -18.78 -22.90
CA GLU A 148 15.39 -19.50 -23.82
C GLU A 148 16.84 -18.95 -23.79
N ASP A 149 16.96 -17.63 -23.70
CA ASP A 149 18.23 -16.92 -23.58
C ASP A 149 18.20 -16.02 -22.34
N THR A 150 19.03 -16.36 -21.37
CA THR A 150 19.12 -15.63 -20.09
C THR A 150 19.80 -14.26 -20.26
N GLU A 151 20.70 -14.10 -21.22
CA GLU A 151 21.39 -12.81 -21.42
C GLU A 151 20.45 -11.81 -22.09
N VAL A 152 19.71 -12.22 -23.10
CA VAL A 152 18.69 -11.38 -23.74
C VAL A 152 17.55 -11.07 -22.77
N TYR A 153 17.15 -12.02 -21.93
CA TYR A 153 16.07 -11.82 -20.95
C TYR A 153 16.35 -10.74 -19.93
N LYS A 154 17.62 -10.54 -19.55
CA LYS A 154 18.02 -9.49 -18.60
C LYS A 154 17.72 -8.07 -19.11
N ASP A 155 17.65 -7.88 -20.42
CA ASP A 155 17.30 -6.60 -21.03
C ASP A 155 15.79 -6.29 -20.91
N PHE A 156 14.97 -7.32 -20.75
CA PHE A 156 13.51 -7.20 -20.62
C PHE A 156 13.02 -7.19 -19.15
N VAL A 157 13.73 -7.89 -18.27
CA VAL A 157 13.31 -8.02 -16.87
C VAL A 157 14.51 -7.90 -15.93
N VAL A 158 14.46 -6.90 -15.07
CA VAL A 158 15.49 -6.70 -14.04
C VAL A 158 15.12 -7.49 -12.80
N LEU A 159 15.90 -8.54 -12.51
CA LEU A 159 15.78 -9.36 -11.30
C LEU A 159 16.79 -8.88 -10.25
N GLN A 160 16.29 -8.21 -9.22
CA GLN A 160 17.15 -7.62 -8.18
C GLN A 160 16.54 -7.75 -6.79
N ASP A 161 17.41 -7.71 -5.78
CA ASP A 161 16.96 -7.63 -4.39
C ASP A 161 16.24 -6.31 -4.14
N ARG A 162 15.07 -6.39 -3.55
CA ARG A 162 14.19 -5.22 -3.31
C ARG A 162 14.82 -4.17 -2.38
N LYS A 163 15.68 -4.60 -1.46
CA LYS A 163 16.26 -3.71 -0.42
C LYS A 163 17.58 -3.11 -0.84
N THR A 164 18.42 -3.91 -1.47
CA THR A 164 19.79 -3.55 -1.82
C THR A 164 19.91 -3.06 -3.26
N GLY A 165 18.95 -3.40 -4.14
CA GLY A 165 19.03 -3.15 -5.57
C GLY A 165 20.12 -4.00 -6.27
N THR A 166 20.63 -5.03 -5.60
CA THR A 166 21.66 -5.90 -6.17
C THR A 166 21.02 -6.84 -7.17
N PRO A 167 21.46 -6.87 -8.44
CA PRO A 167 20.92 -7.78 -9.44
C PRO A 167 21.31 -9.22 -9.12
N TYR A 168 20.39 -10.15 -9.37
CA TYR A 168 20.66 -11.58 -9.29
C TYR A 168 21.24 -12.09 -10.60
N ALA A 169 22.28 -12.92 -10.49
CA ALA A 169 22.79 -13.66 -11.64
C ALA A 169 21.81 -14.79 -11.98
N MET A 170 21.51 -14.94 -13.26
CA MET A 170 20.79 -16.10 -13.80
C MET A 170 21.80 -17.02 -14.47
N ASP A 171 21.77 -18.26 -14.09
CA ASP A 171 22.54 -19.34 -14.71
C ASP A 171 21.68 -20.61 -14.79
N ASP A 172 22.18 -21.63 -15.46
CA ASP A 172 21.45 -22.88 -15.71
C ASP A 172 21.23 -23.74 -14.45
N GLU A 173 21.89 -23.40 -13.33
CA GLU A 173 21.83 -24.17 -12.09
C GLU A 173 21.03 -23.46 -10.98
N THR A 174 20.61 -22.20 -11.21
CA THR A 174 19.93 -21.40 -10.21
C THR A 174 18.45 -21.20 -10.50
N VAL A 175 17.67 -21.10 -9.42
CA VAL A 175 16.23 -20.75 -9.51
C VAL A 175 16.01 -19.49 -8.68
N ILE A 176 15.53 -18.44 -9.33
CA ILE A 176 15.18 -17.20 -8.66
C ILE A 176 13.69 -17.27 -8.27
N ILE A 177 13.41 -17.10 -7.00
CA ILE A 177 12.04 -17.11 -6.47
C ILE A 177 11.69 -15.75 -5.87
N THR A 178 10.41 -15.39 -5.94
CA THR A 178 9.94 -14.15 -5.31
C THR A 178 10.02 -14.23 -3.79
N GLU A 179 10.31 -13.09 -3.13
CA GLU A 179 10.35 -12.97 -1.66
C GLU A 179 9.07 -13.53 -1.01
N LYS A 180 7.92 -13.31 -1.64
CA LYS A 180 6.65 -13.87 -1.16
C LYS A 180 6.64 -15.39 -1.18
N LEU A 181 7.10 -15.99 -2.27
CA LEU A 181 7.16 -17.46 -2.39
C LEU A 181 8.17 -18.04 -1.41
N ALA A 182 9.35 -17.43 -1.26
CA ALA A 182 10.37 -17.84 -0.27
C ALA A 182 9.79 -17.86 1.14
N ASN A 183 9.06 -16.81 1.54
CA ASN A 183 8.41 -16.74 2.85
C ASN A 183 7.33 -17.82 3.03
N LEU A 184 6.55 -18.13 1.99
CA LEU A 184 5.51 -19.17 2.05
C LEU A 184 6.10 -20.58 2.14
N LEU A 185 7.26 -20.79 1.51
CA LEU A 185 8.00 -22.06 1.55
C LEU A 185 8.84 -22.21 2.82
N GLY A 186 9.08 -21.12 3.56
CA GLY A 186 9.95 -21.10 4.74
C GLY A 186 11.43 -21.29 4.38
N VAL A 187 11.83 -20.89 3.18
CA VAL A 187 13.23 -20.87 2.75
C VAL A 187 13.79 -19.45 2.91
N SER A 188 15.03 -19.39 3.37
CA SER A 188 15.80 -18.15 3.46
C SER A 188 16.84 -18.13 2.33
N THR A 189 17.01 -17.00 1.71
CA THR A 189 18.11 -16.71 0.80
C THR A 189 19.37 -16.40 1.58
#